data_0c31507ee92aa6bcca0f5e01f4e5d737
#
_entry.id   0c31507ee92aa6bcca0f5e01f4e5d737
#
_cell.length_a   1.000
_cell.length_b   1.000
_cell.length_c   1.000
_cell.angle_alpha   90.00
_cell.angle_beta   90.00
_cell.angle_gamma   90.00
#
_symmetry.space_group_name_H-M   'P 1'
#
loop_
_entity.id
_entity.type
_entity.pdbx_description
1 polymer ?
#
loop_
_entity_poly.entity_id
_entity_poly.type
_entity_poly.pdbx_seq_one_letter_code
_entity_poly.pdbx_strand_id
1 'polypeptide(L)'
;MATTTEDSSKDDNINGRVQNMVISDEDKTQADEMKEKANVFFKAQDYQQAVTYYTKAINLNPSVAAYYGNRSFANLKTECFGYALEDASKALELDRSYVKGYYRRATANMALGKYKLALKDYETVMKARPNDKDANAKYTECSKIVKRQAFERAIAVDDHKRSVVDSLDIENMAIDGDYDGPKITDGKVTLEFIQEMMQTFKDQKKIHRKYAYMILLQIRKVFMKLPSLSEITVPEGGKFTVCGDIHGQYYDLLNXFEINGLPSEENPYLFNGDFVDRGSFSTECILTLFAFKLLYPDHFHMSRGNHESENMNQMYGFFGEVKAKYTSQMGDLFTEVYNWLPLAHCINKKVLVMHGGLFSRDDVTLNEIKKIDRNRQPPESGIMCELLWSDPQPQNGRAPSKRGVGVMFGPDVTAKFLELNNLEYIIRSHEVKADGYEVSHNGKCITVFSAPNYCDQMGNKGAIINMGSDLKPNFKTYEAVPHPNVKPMAYASSLFGFM
;
A
#
# COMPACT_ATOMS: atom_id res chain seq x y z
N MET A 1 9.65 70.62 -40.75
CA MET A 1 8.50 70.94 -39.95
C MET A 1 8.15 69.71 -39.17
N ALA A 2 8.57 69.64 -37.99
CA ALA A 2 7.86 69.62 -36.72
C ALA A 2 6.68 68.63 -36.77
N THR A 3 6.45 67.72 -35.88
CA THR A 3 6.47 67.84 -34.45
C THR A 3 6.58 66.49 -33.80
N THR A 4 7.26 66.49 -32.71
CA THR A 4 7.39 65.47 -31.67
C THR A 4 6.03 65.19 -30.98
N THR A 5 5.79 63.89 -30.60
CA THR A 5 5.09 63.61 -29.37
C THR A 5 5.68 62.39 -28.70
N GLU A 6 6.14 62.61 -27.51
CA GLU A 6 6.55 61.60 -26.54
C GLU A 6 5.37 60.74 -26.13
N ASP A 7 5.59 59.43 -26.02
CA ASP A 7 4.68 58.63 -25.23
C ASP A 7 5.51 57.83 -24.21
N SER A 8 5.17 58.05 -22.97
CA SER A 8 5.83 57.53 -21.80
C SER A 8 5.43 56.07 -21.58
N SER A 9 6.43 55.21 -21.57
CA SER A 9 6.32 53.86 -21.08
C SER A 9 5.99 53.87 -19.59
N LYS A 10 4.86 53.32 -19.24
CA LYS A 10 4.55 52.94 -17.85
C LYS A 10 4.97 51.52 -17.68
N ASP A 11 6.08 51.34 -17.01
CA ASP A 11 6.48 50.07 -16.45
C ASP A 11 5.48 49.69 -15.36
N ASP A 12 4.57 48.79 -15.66
CA ASP A 12 3.71 48.19 -14.66
C ASP A 12 4.56 47.22 -13.84
N ASN A 13 5.03 47.73 -12.74
CA ASN A 13 5.74 46.97 -11.71
C ASN A 13 4.69 46.12 -10.98
N ILE A 14 4.53 44.87 -11.43
CA ILE A 14 3.69 43.88 -10.71
C ILE A 14 4.54 43.32 -9.59
N ASN A 15 4.83 44.14 -8.61
CA ASN A 15 5.26 43.68 -7.31
C ASN A 15 4.00 43.31 -6.55
N GLY A 16 3.72 42.01 -6.51
CA GLY A 16 2.60 41.48 -5.74
C GLY A 16 2.71 41.94 -4.30
N ARG A 17 1.85 42.87 -3.92
CA ARG A 17 1.55 43.13 -2.53
C ARG A 17 0.93 41.87 -1.97
N VAL A 18 1.72 41.06 -1.27
CA VAL A 18 1.17 40.14 -0.29
C VAL A 18 0.50 41.04 0.75
N GLN A 19 -0.77 41.29 0.57
CA GLN A 19 -1.55 41.93 1.62
C GLN A 19 -1.47 41.01 2.83
N ASN A 20 -0.83 41.47 3.89
CA ASN A 20 -1.00 40.91 5.23
C ASN A 20 -2.49 41.12 5.56
N MET A 21 -3.33 40.19 5.16
CA MET A 21 -4.71 40.19 5.57
C MET A 21 -4.73 39.94 7.07
N VAL A 22 -5.15 40.96 7.80
CA VAL A 22 -5.35 40.84 9.26
C VAL A 22 -6.54 39.91 9.45
N ILE A 23 -6.29 38.72 10.04
CA ILE A 23 -7.34 37.74 10.30
C ILE A 23 -8.21 38.29 11.43
N SER A 24 -9.52 38.37 11.20
CA SER A 24 -10.46 38.89 12.18
C SER A 24 -10.54 38.00 13.42
N ASP A 25 -10.89 38.54 14.55
CA ASP A 25 -11.07 37.76 15.79
C ASP A 25 -12.22 36.76 15.64
N GLU A 26 -13.22 37.11 14.83
CA GLU A 26 -14.32 36.19 14.49
C GLU A 26 -13.79 34.98 13.72
N ASP A 27 -12.97 35.20 12.69
CA ASP A 27 -12.36 34.10 11.91
C ASP A 27 -11.47 33.21 12.79
N LYS A 28 -10.71 33.81 13.70
CA LYS A 28 -9.88 33.04 14.64
C LYS A 28 -10.73 32.13 15.53
N THR A 29 -11.86 32.66 16.03
CA THR A 29 -12.79 31.91 16.87
C THR A 29 -13.43 30.78 16.07
N GLN A 30 -13.91 31.06 14.86
CA GLN A 30 -14.52 30.05 13.98
C GLN A 30 -13.49 28.98 13.60
N ALA A 31 -12.24 29.39 13.34
CA ALA A 31 -11.17 28.43 13.02
C ALA A 31 -10.95 27.45 14.17
N ASP A 32 -10.91 27.94 15.40
CA ASP A 32 -10.75 27.06 16.57
C ASP A 32 -11.96 26.14 16.76
N GLU A 33 -13.17 26.62 16.47
CA GLU A 33 -14.38 25.76 16.48
C GLU A 33 -14.25 24.63 15.46
N MET A 34 -13.77 24.94 14.24
CA MET A 34 -13.56 23.91 13.20
C MET A 34 -12.51 22.90 13.64
N LYS A 35 -11.41 23.38 14.27
CA LYS A 35 -10.37 22.49 14.82
C LYS A 35 -10.96 21.54 15.86
N GLU A 36 -11.81 22.04 16.76
CA GLU A 36 -12.41 21.19 17.79
C GLU A 36 -13.34 20.13 17.19
N LYS A 37 -14.11 20.50 16.16
CA LYS A 37 -14.94 19.54 15.40
C LYS A 37 -14.05 18.47 14.74
N ALA A 38 -12.93 18.91 14.14
CA ALA A 38 -11.95 17.99 13.55
C ALA A 38 -11.40 17.01 14.59
N ASN A 39 -11.08 17.50 15.79
CA ASN A 39 -10.58 16.67 16.89
C ASN A 39 -11.59 15.60 17.30
N VAL A 40 -12.89 15.93 17.30
CA VAL A 40 -13.97 14.96 17.60
C VAL A 40 -13.96 13.84 16.54
N PHE A 41 -13.91 14.20 15.26
CA PHE A 41 -13.83 13.21 14.17
C PHE A 41 -12.56 12.37 14.27
N PHE A 42 -11.43 13.01 14.59
CA PHE A 42 -10.15 12.29 14.75
C PHE A 42 -10.26 11.23 15.85
N LYS A 43 -10.83 11.58 17.01
CA LYS A 43 -11.03 10.63 18.12
C LYS A 43 -11.98 9.50 17.73
N ALA A 44 -12.97 9.78 16.89
CA ALA A 44 -13.89 8.78 16.35
C ALA A 44 -13.26 7.98 15.20
N GLN A 45 -12.00 8.26 14.85
CA GLN A 45 -11.26 7.61 13.77
C GLN A 45 -11.84 7.89 12.37
N ASP A 46 -12.67 8.91 12.25
CA ASP A 46 -13.14 9.40 10.95
C ASP A 46 -12.14 10.43 10.43
N TYR A 47 -11.01 9.93 9.94
CA TYR A 47 -9.88 10.76 9.55
C TYR A 47 -10.20 11.64 8.35
N GLN A 48 -11.06 11.18 7.45
CA GLN A 48 -11.48 11.96 6.28
C GLN A 48 -12.22 13.22 6.71
N GLN A 49 -13.18 13.09 7.64
CA GLN A 49 -13.89 14.26 8.18
C GLN A 49 -12.96 15.14 9.00
N ALA A 50 -12.04 14.53 9.75
CA ALA A 50 -11.04 15.29 10.50
C ALA A 50 -10.24 16.19 9.55
N VAL A 51 -9.74 15.65 8.42
CA VAL A 51 -9.02 16.42 7.40
C VAL A 51 -9.89 17.55 6.87
N THR A 52 -11.16 17.28 6.57
CA THR A 52 -12.11 18.28 6.07
C THR A 52 -12.21 19.46 7.03
N TYR A 53 -12.40 19.19 8.33
CA TYR A 53 -12.59 20.26 9.32
C TYR A 53 -11.27 20.97 9.67
N TYR A 54 -10.13 20.28 9.70
CA TYR A 54 -8.83 20.96 9.82
C TYR A 54 -8.59 21.87 8.62
N THR A 55 -9.00 21.46 7.43
CA THR A 55 -8.89 22.29 6.22
C THR A 55 -9.75 23.57 6.35
N LYS A 56 -10.98 23.44 6.88
CA LYS A 56 -11.84 24.61 7.16
C LYS A 56 -11.17 25.56 8.15
N ALA A 57 -10.56 25.01 9.21
CA ALA A 57 -9.83 25.83 10.20
C ALA A 57 -8.66 26.58 9.53
N ILE A 58 -7.87 25.91 8.70
CA ILE A 58 -6.74 26.50 7.99
C ILE A 58 -7.22 27.61 7.04
N ASN A 59 -8.33 27.40 6.33
CA ASN A 59 -8.88 28.38 5.40
C ASN A 59 -9.30 29.66 6.14
N LEU A 60 -9.81 29.52 7.36
CA LEU A 60 -10.22 30.66 8.18
C LEU A 60 -9.00 31.35 8.83
N ASN A 61 -8.01 30.58 9.27
CA ASN A 61 -6.81 31.10 9.93
C ASN A 61 -5.58 30.26 9.55
N PRO A 62 -4.89 30.62 8.47
CA PRO A 62 -3.76 29.82 7.97
C PRO A 62 -2.44 30.01 8.75
N SER A 63 -2.44 30.74 9.86
CA SER A 63 -1.21 31.07 10.60
C SER A 63 -0.97 30.19 11.82
N VAL A 64 -1.80 29.18 12.09
CA VAL A 64 -1.70 28.36 13.31
C VAL A 64 -1.01 27.01 12.96
N ALA A 65 0.19 26.82 13.45
CA ALA A 65 0.99 25.60 13.19
C ALA A 65 0.23 24.33 13.62
N ALA A 66 -0.50 24.37 14.71
CA ALA A 66 -1.22 23.20 15.24
C ALA A 66 -2.26 22.66 14.27
N TYR A 67 -2.92 23.53 13.47
CA TYR A 67 -3.92 23.08 12.50
C TYR A 67 -3.26 22.17 11.43
N TYR A 68 -2.12 22.61 10.91
CA TYR A 68 -1.35 21.81 9.94
C TYR A 68 -0.79 20.54 10.56
N GLY A 69 -0.27 20.64 11.78
CA GLY A 69 0.28 19.46 12.48
C GLY A 69 -0.79 18.40 12.75
N ASN A 70 -1.99 18.82 13.12
CA ASN A 70 -3.12 17.90 13.34
C ASN A 70 -3.60 17.29 12.02
N ARG A 71 -3.67 18.08 10.94
CA ARG A 71 -4.04 17.55 9.62
C ARG A 71 -2.97 16.57 9.11
N SER A 72 -1.70 16.89 9.35
CA SER A 72 -0.60 15.96 9.06
C SER A 72 -0.84 14.61 9.74
N PHE A 73 -1.22 14.64 11.01
CA PHE A 73 -1.44 13.41 11.77
C PHE A 73 -2.62 12.60 11.21
N ALA A 74 -3.71 13.27 10.84
CA ALA A 74 -4.85 12.60 10.20
C ALA A 74 -4.43 11.97 8.85
N ASN A 75 -3.61 12.69 8.07
CA ASN A 75 -3.09 12.18 6.80
C ASN A 75 -2.17 10.97 6.99
N LEU A 76 -1.39 10.92 8.08
CA LEU A 76 -0.58 9.73 8.41
C LEU A 76 -1.48 8.51 8.64
N LYS A 77 -2.61 8.69 9.32
CA LYS A 77 -3.55 7.60 9.62
C LYS A 77 -4.15 6.98 8.34
N THR A 78 -4.26 7.76 7.27
CA THR A 78 -4.83 7.31 5.99
C THR A 78 -3.77 7.04 4.92
N GLU A 79 -2.50 6.95 5.32
CA GLU A 79 -1.37 6.68 4.42
C GLU A 79 -1.20 7.73 3.32
N CYS A 80 -1.65 8.96 3.58
CA CYS A 80 -1.41 10.10 2.69
C CYS A 80 -0.11 10.78 3.12
N PHE A 81 1.00 10.05 2.95
CA PHE A 81 2.32 10.45 3.47
C PHE A 81 2.84 11.75 2.84
N GLY A 82 2.54 11.97 1.56
CA GLY A 82 2.92 13.19 0.86
C GLY A 82 2.24 14.41 1.46
N TYR A 83 0.94 14.34 1.66
CA TYR A 83 0.18 15.41 2.32
C TYR A 83 0.62 15.62 3.77
N ALA A 84 0.89 14.52 4.49
CA ALA A 84 1.38 14.61 5.88
C ALA A 84 2.72 15.33 5.94
N LEU A 85 3.62 15.02 5.02
CA LEU A 85 4.94 15.64 4.93
C LEU A 85 4.84 17.15 4.66
N GLU A 86 3.99 17.53 3.69
CA GLU A 86 3.74 18.92 3.33
C GLU A 86 3.19 19.71 4.52
N ASP A 87 2.17 19.15 5.20
CA ASP A 87 1.54 19.80 6.35
C ASP A 87 2.50 19.94 7.53
N ALA A 88 3.29 18.90 7.84
CA ALA A 88 4.27 18.96 8.93
C ALA A 88 5.33 20.02 8.62
N SER A 89 5.78 20.10 7.38
CA SER A 89 6.75 21.11 6.94
C SER A 89 6.16 22.52 7.07
N LYS A 90 4.90 22.70 6.69
CA LYS A 90 4.21 23.99 6.81
C LYS A 90 4.06 24.41 8.28
N ALA A 91 3.70 23.45 9.15
CA ALA A 91 3.63 23.72 10.59
C ALA A 91 4.96 24.23 11.12
N LEU A 92 6.08 23.64 10.66
CA LEU A 92 7.44 24.04 11.11
C LEU A 92 7.89 25.37 10.50
N GLU A 93 7.41 25.75 9.32
CA GLU A 93 7.64 27.09 8.76
C GLU A 93 6.97 28.15 9.65
N LEU A 94 5.77 27.84 10.15
CA LEU A 94 5.02 28.77 11.01
C LEU A 94 5.57 28.81 12.42
N ASP A 95 6.05 27.71 12.94
CA ASP A 95 6.57 27.60 14.30
C ASP A 95 7.68 26.55 14.38
N ARG A 96 8.91 26.98 14.34
CA ARG A 96 10.10 26.10 14.41
C ARG A 96 10.23 25.38 15.76
N SER A 97 9.51 25.82 16.80
CA SER A 97 9.51 25.16 18.11
C SER A 97 8.43 24.11 18.27
N TYR A 98 7.60 23.90 17.23
CA TYR A 98 6.48 22.96 17.24
C TYR A 98 7.01 21.51 17.14
N VAL A 99 7.32 20.89 18.28
CA VAL A 99 8.00 19.59 18.34
C VAL A 99 7.19 18.50 17.62
N LYS A 100 5.85 18.52 17.71
CA LYS A 100 4.99 17.57 17.01
C LYS A 100 5.19 17.59 15.48
N GLY A 101 5.54 18.76 14.94
CA GLY A 101 5.82 18.89 13.50
C GLY A 101 7.02 18.05 13.07
N TYR A 102 8.11 18.08 13.83
CA TYR A 102 9.29 17.23 13.56
C TYR A 102 8.92 15.75 13.65
N TYR A 103 8.14 15.39 14.66
CA TYR A 103 7.72 14.01 14.89
C TYR A 103 6.88 13.50 13.71
N ARG A 104 5.89 14.29 13.27
CA ARG A 104 5.02 13.94 12.14
C ARG A 104 5.81 13.84 10.84
N ARG A 105 6.74 14.80 10.60
CA ARG A 105 7.56 14.79 9.39
C ARG A 105 8.49 13.57 9.38
N ALA A 106 9.09 13.22 10.52
CA ALA A 106 9.91 12.02 10.65
C ALA A 106 9.09 10.76 10.34
N THR A 107 7.88 10.67 10.87
CA THR A 107 7.00 9.50 10.63
C THR A 107 6.67 9.37 9.13
N ALA A 108 6.34 10.48 8.47
CA ALA A 108 6.07 10.47 7.03
C ALA A 108 7.31 10.02 6.25
N ASN A 109 8.48 10.54 6.60
CA ASN A 109 9.75 10.16 5.94
C ASN A 109 10.10 8.68 6.19
N MET A 110 9.80 8.14 7.38
CA MET A 110 9.95 6.70 7.66
C MET A 110 9.10 5.87 6.70
N ALA A 111 7.84 6.27 6.52
CA ALA A 111 6.91 5.58 5.63
C ALA A 111 7.40 5.59 4.17
N LEU A 112 8.03 6.69 3.76
CA LEU A 112 8.57 6.86 2.41
C LEU A 112 9.96 6.24 2.24
N GLY A 113 10.51 5.61 3.29
CA GLY A 113 11.84 5.00 3.24
C GLY A 113 13.00 6.01 3.29
N LYS A 114 12.71 7.27 3.59
CA LYS A 114 13.71 8.34 3.65
C LYS A 114 14.29 8.44 5.06
N TYR A 115 14.98 7.38 5.47
CA TYR A 115 15.40 7.17 6.86
C TYR A 115 16.40 8.21 7.37
N LYS A 116 17.29 8.72 6.51
CA LYS A 116 18.24 9.77 6.92
C LYS A 116 17.53 11.06 7.29
N LEU A 117 16.49 11.43 6.52
CA LEU A 117 15.69 12.63 6.82
C LEU A 117 14.88 12.41 8.11
N ALA A 118 14.31 11.21 8.26
CA ALA A 118 13.56 10.87 9.47
C ALA A 118 14.46 10.93 10.72
N LEU A 119 15.68 10.39 10.61
CA LEU A 119 16.64 10.37 11.71
C LEU A 119 16.94 11.78 12.21
N LYS A 120 17.17 12.71 11.29
CA LYS A 120 17.45 14.12 11.63
C LYS A 120 16.32 14.74 12.44
N ASP A 121 15.08 14.50 12.04
CA ASP A 121 13.91 15.04 12.76
C ASP A 121 13.70 14.33 14.09
N TYR A 122 13.87 13.00 14.18
CA TYR A 122 13.80 12.28 15.47
C TYR A 122 14.89 12.76 16.43
N GLU A 123 16.08 13.08 15.93
CA GLU A 123 17.14 13.64 16.76
C GLU A 123 16.69 14.97 17.39
N THR A 124 16.02 15.81 16.61
CA THR A 124 15.49 17.09 17.09
C THR A 124 14.43 16.85 18.19
N VAL A 125 13.52 15.89 17.97
CA VAL A 125 12.49 15.54 18.96
C VAL A 125 13.16 15.03 20.27
N MET A 126 14.15 14.15 20.14
CA MET A 126 14.87 13.59 21.28
C MET A 126 15.56 14.67 22.10
N LYS A 127 16.18 15.63 21.43
CA LYS A 127 16.85 16.76 22.11
C LYS A 127 15.85 17.67 22.85
N ALA A 128 14.68 17.88 22.23
CA ALA A 128 13.62 18.70 22.84
C ALA A 128 12.92 17.99 23.99
N ARG A 129 12.84 16.65 23.94
CA ARG A 129 12.14 15.83 24.94
C ARG A 129 13.02 14.63 25.32
N PRO A 130 14.13 14.86 26.05
CA PRO A 130 15.10 13.79 26.32
C PRO A 130 14.57 12.65 27.20
N ASN A 131 13.51 12.90 27.97
CA ASN A 131 12.90 11.87 28.80
C ASN A 131 11.73 11.14 28.17
N ASP A 132 11.42 11.46 26.91
CA ASP A 132 10.34 10.81 26.17
C ASP A 132 10.84 9.45 25.65
N LYS A 133 10.35 8.38 26.27
CA LYS A 133 10.77 7.01 25.97
C LYS A 133 10.46 6.62 24.51
N ASP A 134 9.31 7.07 24.01
CA ASP A 134 8.90 6.77 22.64
C ASP A 134 9.81 7.47 21.62
N ALA A 135 10.11 8.75 21.84
CA ALA A 135 11.01 9.50 20.97
C ALA A 135 12.41 8.86 20.94
N ASN A 136 12.91 8.47 22.11
CA ASN A 136 14.22 7.81 22.22
C ASN A 136 14.24 6.47 21.48
N ALA A 137 13.18 5.67 21.63
CA ALA A 137 13.07 4.38 20.95
C ALA A 137 13.04 4.56 19.43
N LYS A 138 12.27 5.53 18.94
CA LYS A 138 12.18 5.81 17.49
C LYS A 138 13.50 6.30 16.90
N TYR A 139 14.19 7.20 17.61
CA TYR A 139 15.52 7.64 17.22
C TYR A 139 16.49 6.45 17.14
N THR A 140 16.52 5.64 18.18
CA THR A 140 17.44 4.49 18.27
C THR A 140 17.23 3.51 17.12
N GLU A 141 15.98 3.16 16.86
CA GLU A 141 15.67 2.18 15.80
C GLU A 141 15.91 2.75 14.41
N CYS A 142 15.54 4.01 14.19
CA CYS A 142 15.82 4.67 12.91
C CYS A 142 17.34 4.74 12.67
N SER A 143 18.11 5.03 13.71
CA SER A 143 19.58 5.05 13.64
C SER A 143 20.14 3.67 13.25
N LYS A 144 19.58 2.60 13.80
CA LYS A 144 19.98 1.22 13.43
C LYS A 144 19.71 0.95 11.95
N ILE A 145 18.55 1.37 11.43
CA ILE A 145 18.21 1.20 10.02
C ILE A 145 19.21 1.94 9.14
N VAL A 146 19.51 3.20 9.46
CA VAL A 146 20.46 4.03 8.68
C VAL A 146 21.84 3.38 8.67
N LYS A 147 22.32 2.91 9.84
CA LYS A 147 23.62 2.24 9.97
C LYS A 147 23.66 0.96 9.17
N ARG A 148 22.59 0.14 9.25
CA ARG A 148 22.50 -1.11 8.49
C ARG A 148 22.56 -0.84 6.99
N GLN A 149 21.80 0.15 6.51
CA GLN A 149 21.79 0.53 5.09
C GLN A 149 23.15 1.01 4.61
N ALA A 150 23.87 1.77 5.45
CA ALA A 150 25.23 2.22 5.12
C ALA A 150 26.17 1.03 5.02
N PHE A 151 26.08 0.08 5.94
CA PHE A 151 26.88 -1.14 5.95
C PHE A 151 26.60 -2.00 4.71
N GLU A 152 25.32 -2.21 4.39
CA GLU A 152 24.90 -2.98 3.21
C GLU A 152 25.43 -2.36 1.91
N ARG A 153 25.39 -1.03 1.80
CA ARG A 153 25.95 -0.31 0.64
C ARG A 153 27.46 -0.49 0.53
N ALA A 154 28.16 -0.47 1.67
CA ALA A 154 29.61 -0.66 1.69
C ALA A 154 30.02 -2.06 1.24
N ILE A 155 29.21 -3.08 1.62
CA ILE A 155 29.46 -4.48 1.24
C ILE A 155 29.07 -4.75 -0.23
N ALA A 156 28.02 -4.08 -0.72
CA ALA A 156 27.46 -4.34 -2.07
C ALA A 156 28.47 -4.08 -3.19
N VAL A 157 29.58 -3.41 -2.90
CA VAL A 157 30.66 -3.17 -3.87
C VAL A 157 31.45 -4.44 -4.15
N ASP A 158 31.40 -5.45 -3.24
CA ASP A 158 32.28 -6.63 -3.34
C ASP A 158 31.55 -7.99 -3.42
N ASP A 159 30.26 -8.07 -3.06
CA ASP A 159 29.57 -9.38 -3.06
C ASP A 159 28.08 -9.19 -3.38
N HIS A 160 27.58 -10.00 -4.29
CA HIS A 160 26.14 -10.18 -4.46
C HIS A 160 25.54 -10.61 -3.11
N LYS A 161 24.54 -9.87 -2.62
CA LYS A 161 23.83 -10.21 -1.39
C LYS A 161 23.38 -11.67 -1.48
N ARG A 162 23.87 -12.51 -0.58
CA ARG A 162 23.52 -13.95 -0.57
C ARG A 162 22.02 -14.10 -0.31
N SER A 163 21.36 -14.89 -1.14
CA SER A 163 19.97 -15.24 -0.95
C SER A 163 19.79 -16.02 0.36
N VAL A 164 18.69 -15.76 1.07
CA VAL A 164 18.28 -16.56 2.23
C VAL A 164 18.16 -18.04 1.83
N VAL A 165 17.75 -18.30 0.60
CA VAL A 165 17.59 -19.67 0.05
C VAL A 165 18.87 -20.49 0.23
N ASP A 166 20.04 -19.86 0.05
CA ASP A 166 21.33 -20.55 0.13
C ASP A 166 21.65 -21.03 1.55
N SER A 167 21.03 -20.47 2.58
CA SER A 167 21.26 -20.81 3.98
C SER A 167 20.22 -21.79 4.54
N LEU A 168 19.21 -22.17 3.75
CA LEU A 168 18.12 -23.05 4.20
C LEU A 168 18.42 -24.51 3.85
N ASP A 169 18.32 -25.38 4.86
CA ASP A 169 18.44 -26.83 4.69
C ASP A 169 17.11 -27.48 5.07
N ILE A 170 16.16 -27.38 4.16
CA ILE A 170 14.77 -27.82 4.41
C ILE A 170 14.68 -29.34 4.51
N GLU A 171 15.48 -30.07 3.70
CA GLU A 171 15.43 -31.54 3.65
C GLU A 171 15.76 -32.15 4.99
N ASN A 172 16.71 -31.58 5.72
CA ASN A 172 17.16 -32.07 7.02
C ASN A 172 16.39 -31.45 8.19
N MET A 173 15.40 -30.57 7.92
CA MET A 173 14.60 -29.97 8.98
C MET A 173 13.64 -31.01 9.56
N ALA A 174 13.80 -31.30 10.85
CA ALA A 174 12.97 -32.30 11.54
C ALA A 174 11.56 -31.72 11.80
N ILE A 175 10.55 -32.57 11.72
CA ILE A 175 9.19 -32.25 12.12
C ILE A 175 9.06 -32.59 13.61
N ASP A 176 8.58 -31.65 14.40
CA ASP A 176 8.38 -31.84 15.84
C ASP A 176 7.39 -32.99 16.10
N GLY A 177 7.69 -33.84 17.07
CA GLY A 177 6.89 -35.04 17.34
C GLY A 177 5.45 -34.76 17.76
N ASP A 178 5.20 -33.58 18.30
CA ASP A 178 3.87 -33.16 18.71
C ASP A 178 3.08 -32.44 17.62
N TYR A 179 3.69 -32.24 16.44
CA TYR A 179 2.98 -31.61 15.32
C TYR A 179 1.91 -32.56 14.74
N ASP A 180 0.66 -32.13 14.81
CA ASP A 180 -0.48 -32.91 14.32
C ASP A 180 -1.21 -32.27 13.14
N GLY A 181 -0.60 -31.24 12.54
CA GLY A 181 -1.21 -30.50 11.43
C GLY A 181 -0.98 -31.13 10.07
N PRO A 182 -1.40 -30.46 9.00
CA PRO A 182 -1.27 -30.99 7.64
C PRO A 182 0.20 -31.13 7.21
N LYS A 183 0.46 -32.11 6.36
CA LYS A 183 1.80 -32.42 5.87
C LYS A 183 1.84 -32.39 4.35
N ILE A 184 2.92 -31.83 3.81
CA ILE A 184 3.20 -31.93 2.37
C ILE A 184 3.96 -33.24 2.15
N THR A 185 3.35 -34.14 1.38
CA THR A 185 3.96 -35.43 1.05
C THR A 185 4.41 -35.42 -0.41
N ASP A 186 5.51 -36.11 -0.68
CA ASP A 186 6.12 -36.21 -2.02
C ASP A 186 6.43 -34.83 -2.64
N GLY A 187 6.62 -33.82 -1.80
CA GLY A 187 7.05 -32.48 -2.21
C GLY A 187 5.99 -31.66 -2.95
N LYS A 188 4.74 -32.13 -2.98
CA LYS A 188 3.67 -31.47 -3.75
C LYS A 188 2.54 -30.96 -2.87
N VAL A 189 2.16 -29.71 -3.10
CA VAL A 189 0.97 -29.11 -2.49
C VAL A 189 -0.27 -29.68 -3.20
N THR A 190 -1.18 -30.25 -2.42
CA THR A 190 -2.44 -30.83 -2.91
C THR A 190 -3.63 -30.02 -2.40
N LEU A 191 -4.79 -30.21 -3.02
CA LEU A 191 -6.02 -29.55 -2.53
C LEU A 191 -6.33 -30.00 -1.11
N GLU A 192 -6.14 -31.28 -0.80
CA GLU A 192 -6.36 -31.80 0.56
C GLU A 192 -5.46 -31.07 1.58
N PHE A 193 -4.19 -30.91 1.25
CA PHE A 193 -3.26 -30.18 2.13
C PHE A 193 -3.74 -28.73 2.34
N ILE A 194 -4.17 -28.05 1.26
CA ILE A 194 -4.63 -26.66 1.35
C ILE A 194 -5.87 -26.58 2.26
N GLN A 195 -6.83 -27.48 2.08
CA GLN A 195 -8.07 -27.46 2.87
C GLN A 195 -7.77 -27.73 4.35
N GLU A 196 -6.89 -28.66 4.66
CA GLU A 196 -6.46 -28.91 6.05
C GLU A 196 -5.71 -27.70 6.62
N MET A 197 -4.83 -27.07 5.81
CA MET A 197 -4.12 -25.84 6.21
C MET A 197 -5.11 -24.71 6.49
N MET A 198 -6.11 -24.54 5.64
CA MET A 198 -7.12 -23.49 5.84
C MET A 198 -7.88 -23.71 7.16
N GLN A 199 -8.22 -24.95 7.48
CA GLN A 199 -8.89 -25.25 8.76
C GLN A 199 -7.95 -25.01 9.94
N THR A 200 -6.67 -25.42 9.80
CA THR A 200 -5.63 -25.18 10.82
C THR A 200 -5.52 -23.69 11.13
N PHE A 201 -5.47 -22.86 10.09
CA PHE A 201 -5.39 -21.41 10.23
C PHE A 201 -6.66 -20.81 10.83
N LYS A 202 -7.82 -21.32 10.40
CA LYS A 202 -9.13 -20.90 10.95
C LYS A 202 -9.19 -21.14 12.45
N ASP A 203 -8.57 -22.24 12.91
CA ASP A 203 -8.49 -22.62 14.32
C ASP A 203 -7.36 -21.92 15.06
N GLN A 204 -6.72 -20.92 14.43
CA GLN A 204 -5.62 -20.12 14.99
C GLN A 204 -4.38 -20.97 15.33
N LYS A 205 -4.17 -22.05 14.60
CA LYS A 205 -2.98 -22.88 14.69
C LYS A 205 -2.05 -22.58 13.50
N LYS A 206 -0.82 -23.09 13.58
CA LYS A 206 0.19 -22.89 12.54
C LYS A 206 0.47 -24.21 11.82
N ILE A 207 0.92 -24.11 10.55
CA ILE A 207 1.60 -25.25 9.94
C ILE A 207 3.07 -25.26 10.41
N HIS A 208 3.70 -26.41 10.35
CA HIS A 208 5.13 -26.51 10.69
C HIS A 208 5.94 -25.61 9.76
N ARG A 209 6.97 -24.95 10.32
CA ARG A 209 7.84 -24.05 9.53
C ARG A 209 8.44 -24.73 8.30
N LYS A 210 8.71 -26.04 8.37
CA LYS A 210 9.24 -26.78 7.23
C LYS A 210 8.31 -26.66 6.02
N TYR A 211 7.00 -26.81 6.23
CA TYR A 211 6.02 -26.73 5.15
C TYR A 211 5.83 -25.29 4.66
N ALA A 212 5.90 -24.32 5.56
CA ALA A 212 5.86 -22.91 5.16
C ALA A 212 7.07 -22.58 4.26
N TYR A 213 8.25 -23.01 4.66
CA TYR A 213 9.46 -22.82 3.83
C TYR A 213 9.33 -23.52 2.48
N MET A 214 8.78 -24.74 2.45
CA MET A 214 8.56 -25.48 1.19
C MET A 214 7.67 -24.68 0.24
N ILE A 215 6.56 -24.14 0.75
CA ILE A 215 5.67 -23.30 -0.05
C ILE A 215 6.44 -22.10 -0.60
N LEU A 216 7.20 -21.40 0.25
CA LEU A 216 7.94 -20.20 -0.16
C LEU A 216 9.00 -20.50 -1.22
N LEU A 217 9.76 -21.58 -1.06
CA LEU A 217 10.78 -21.95 -2.02
C LEU A 217 10.16 -22.34 -3.37
N GLN A 218 9.06 -23.08 -3.34
CA GLN A 218 8.38 -23.48 -4.58
C GLN A 218 7.75 -22.30 -5.29
N ILE A 219 7.07 -21.40 -4.54
CA ILE A 219 6.40 -20.25 -5.16
C ILE A 219 7.42 -19.26 -5.74
N ARG A 220 8.58 -19.12 -5.10
CA ARG A 220 9.67 -18.29 -5.63
C ARG A 220 10.03 -18.75 -7.04
N LYS A 221 10.22 -20.06 -7.23
CA LYS A 221 10.56 -20.63 -8.55
C LYS A 221 9.45 -20.37 -9.58
N VAL A 222 8.18 -20.47 -9.15
CA VAL A 222 7.04 -20.21 -10.05
C VAL A 222 7.06 -18.75 -10.51
N PHE A 223 7.20 -17.81 -9.58
CA PHE A 223 7.18 -16.38 -9.92
C PHE A 223 8.39 -15.97 -10.76
N MET A 224 9.57 -16.55 -10.52
CA MET A 224 10.77 -16.23 -11.29
C MET A 224 10.61 -16.49 -12.79
N LYS A 225 9.78 -17.45 -13.15
CA LYS A 225 9.53 -17.83 -14.56
C LYS A 225 8.53 -16.92 -15.25
N LEU A 226 7.82 -16.06 -14.50
CA LEU A 226 6.78 -15.20 -15.06
C LEU A 226 7.34 -13.86 -15.51
N PRO A 227 6.77 -13.25 -16.55
CA PRO A 227 7.13 -11.87 -16.91
C PRO A 227 6.52 -10.88 -15.93
N SER A 228 6.99 -9.63 -15.99
CA SER A 228 6.46 -8.57 -15.13
C SER A 228 5.02 -8.20 -15.46
N LEU A 229 4.58 -8.41 -16.70
CA LEU A 229 3.19 -8.34 -17.12
C LEU A 229 2.82 -9.70 -17.70
N SER A 230 1.87 -10.39 -17.07
CA SER A 230 1.40 -11.72 -17.48
C SER A 230 0.07 -11.60 -18.22
N GLU A 231 -0.13 -12.47 -19.20
CA GLU A 231 -1.36 -12.53 -19.99
C GLU A 231 -2.32 -13.55 -19.37
N ILE A 232 -3.61 -13.20 -19.35
CA ILE A 232 -4.68 -14.10 -18.88
C ILE A 232 -5.69 -14.22 -20.01
N THR A 233 -6.17 -15.44 -20.27
CA THR A 233 -7.24 -15.69 -21.22
C THR A 233 -8.47 -16.20 -20.48
N VAL A 234 -9.61 -15.52 -20.69
CA VAL A 234 -10.92 -16.00 -20.24
C VAL A 234 -11.62 -16.55 -21.49
N PRO A 235 -11.78 -17.86 -21.59
CA PRO A 235 -12.37 -18.45 -22.78
C PRO A 235 -13.87 -18.19 -22.86
N GLU A 236 -14.43 -18.35 -24.05
CA GLU A 236 -15.88 -18.24 -24.24
C GLU A 236 -16.60 -19.24 -23.31
N GLY A 237 -17.62 -18.76 -22.58
CA GLY A 237 -18.32 -19.54 -21.57
C GLY A 237 -17.59 -19.67 -20.26
N GLY A 238 -16.37 -19.18 -20.17
CA GLY A 238 -15.59 -19.20 -18.92
C GLY A 238 -15.95 -18.06 -18.00
N LYS A 239 -15.37 -18.08 -16.80
CA LYS A 239 -15.53 -17.01 -15.81
C LYS A 239 -14.16 -16.64 -15.23
N PHE A 240 -14.09 -15.48 -14.64
CA PHE A 240 -12.87 -14.98 -14.01
C PHE A 240 -13.22 -14.02 -12.88
N THR A 241 -12.49 -14.07 -11.77
CA THR A 241 -12.73 -13.20 -10.62
C THR A 241 -11.48 -12.40 -10.32
N VAL A 242 -11.65 -11.07 -10.18
CA VAL A 242 -10.58 -10.16 -9.73
C VAL A 242 -10.91 -9.68 -8.32
N CYS A 243 -9.94 -9.86 -7.41
CA CYS A 243 -10.04 -9.41 -6.02
C CYS A 243 -9.01 -8.31 -5.78
N GLY A 244 -9.36 -7.36 -4.91
CA GLY A 244 -8.45 -6.31 -4.47
C GLY A 244 -7.78 -6.65 -3.15
N ASP A 245 -7.39 -5.62 -2.41
CA ASP A 245 -6.67 -5.70 -1.15
C ASP A 245 -7.32 -6.66 -0.15
N ILE A 246 -6.52 -7.49 0.51
CA ILE A 246 -6.97 -8.44 1.55
C ILE A 246 -6.45 -8.02 2.93
N HIS A 247 -5.20 -7.52 2.99
CA HIS A 247 -4.60 -6.93 4.19
C HIS A 247 -4.73 -7.80 5.44
N GLY A 248 -4.41 -9.09 5.32
CA GLY A 248 -4.34 -9.96 6.48
C GLY A 248 -5.67 -10.25 7.16
N GLN A 249 -6.79 -9.98 6.48
CA GLN A 249 -8.13 -10.25 7.00
C GLN A 249 -8.57 -11.67 6.60
N TYR A 250 -7.98 -12.66 7.23
CA TYR A 250 -8.11 -14.06 6.82
C TYR A 250 -9.56 -14.56 6.85
N TYR A 251 -10.33 -14.16 7.87
CA TYR A 251 -11.70 -14.63 8.02
C TYR A 251 -12.60 -14.06 6.93
N ASP A 252 -12.30 -12.87 6.46
CA ASP A 252 -12.98 -12.30 5.29
C ASP A 252 -12.54 -12.99 3.99
N LEU A 253 -11.27 -13.40 3.89
CA LEU A 253 -10.81 -14.21 2.75
C LEU A 253 -11.55 -15.55 2.70
N LEU A 254 -11.71 -16.22 3.84
CA LEU A 254 -12.50 -17.47 3.91
C LEU A 254 -13.93 -17.22 3.48
N ASN A 255 -14.50 -16.12 3.89
CA ASN A 255 -15.84 -15.76 3.43
C ASN A 255 -15.89 -15.54 1.91
N UNK A 256 -14.73 -14.96 1.20
CA UNK A 256 -14.66 -14.78 0.00
C UNK A 256 -14.84 -15.86 -0.67
N PHE A 257 -14.21 -16.94 -0.23
CA PHE A 257 -14.28 -18.26 -0.90
C PHE A 257 -15.62 -18.98 -0.69
N GLU A 258 -16.26 -18.74 0.45
CA GLU A 258 -17.63 -19.28 0.68
C GLU A 258 -18.62 -18.73 -0.34
N ILE A 259 -18.59 -17.43 -0.59
CA ILE A 259 -19.59 -16.78 -1.44
C ILE A 259 -19.28 -16.89 -2.92
N ASN A 260 -18.00 -17.09 -3.30
CA ASN A 260 -17.58 -17.12 -4.71
C ASN A 260 -16.96 -18.46 -5.14
N GLY A 261 -16.80 -19.38 -4.20
CA GLY A 261 -16.21 -20.69 -4.46
C GLY A 261 -14.70 -20.71 -4.30
N LEU A 262 -14.17 -21.85 -3.95
CA LEU A 262 -12.72 -22.06 -3.87
C LEU A 262 -12.07 -21.90 -5.25
N PRO A 263 -10.82 -21.43 -5.29
CA PRO A 263 -10.08 -21.45 -6.55
C PRO A 263 -10.00 -22.86 -7.16
N SER A 264 -10.12 -22.91 -8.47
CA SER A 264 -9.96 -24.14 -9.24
C SER A 264 -9.69 -23.76 -10.70
N GLU A 265 -9.46 -24.75 -11.54
CA GLU A 265 -9.33 -24.49 -12.99
C GLU A 265 -10.61 -23.90 -13.58
N GLU A 266 -11.78 -24.29 -13.03
CA GLU A 266 -13.08 -23.79 -13.48
C GLU A 266 -13.48 -22.50 -12.79
N ASN A 267 -12.75 -22.10 -11.72
CA ASN A 267 -13.02 -20.90 -10.94
C ASN A 267 -11.74 -20.10 -10.74
N PRO A 268 -11.19 -19.52 -11.83
CA PRO A 268 -9.91 -18.83 -11.74
C PRO A 268 -10.03 -17.47 -11.07
N TYR A 269 -8.92 -17.05 -10.46
CA TYR A 269 -8.83 -15.82 -9.66
C TYR A 269 -7.58 -15.01 -10.00
N LEU A 270 -7.68 -13.70 -9.88
CA LEU A 270 -6.54 -12.78 -9.78
C LEU A 270 -6.69 -11.96 -8.50
N PHE A 271 -5.69 -12.05 -7.63
CA PHE A 271 -5.59 -11.21 -6.42
C PHE A 271 -4.61 -10.09 -6.69
N ASN A 272 -5.07 -8.87 -6.57
CA ASN A 272 -4.39 -7.68 -7.12
C ASN A 272 -3.55 -6.93 -6.07
N GLY A 273 -2.76 -7.66 -5.28
CA GLY A 273 -1.81 -7.03 -4.37
C GLY A 273 -2.37 -6.72 -3.00
N ASP A 274 -1.49 -6.30 -2.12
CA ASP A 274 -1.79 -5.94 -0.72
C ASP A 274 -2.49 -7.06 0.03
N PHE A 275 -1.83 -8.22 0.03
CA PHE A 275 -2.32 -9.40 0.73
C PHE A 275 -2.08 -9.32 2.23
N VAL A 276 -1.07 -8.55 2.63
CA VAL A 276 -0.50 -8.55 3.99
C VAL A 276 -0.54 -7.14 4.58
N ASP A 277 -0.14 -7.05 5.84
CA ASP A 277 -0.14 -5.82 6.65
C ASP A 277 -1.54 -5.41 7.10
N ARG A 278 -1.61 -4.60 8.14
CA ARG A 278 -2.81 -4.09 8.79
C ARG A 278 -3.54 -5.17 9.59
N GLY A 279 -4.18 -6.12 8.93
CA GLY A 279 -4.81 -7.25 9.61
C GLY A 279 -3.76 -8.15 10.26
N SER A 280 -4.13 -8.88 11.30
CA SER A 280 -3.20 -9.65 12.12
C SER A 280 -3.15 -11.13 11.74
N PHE A 281 -3.70 -11.48 10.56
CA PHE A 281 -3.68 -12.84 10.02
C PHE A 281 -3.05 -12.86 8.63
N SER A 282 -1.99 -12.08 8.45
CA SER A 282 -1.32 -11.94 7.15
C SER A 282 -0.59 -13.20 6.72
N THR A 283 0.05 -13.92 7.68
CA THR A 283 0.74 -15.17 7.32
C THR A 283 -0.25 -16.21 6.80
N GLU A 284 -1.42 -16.29 7.44
CA GLU A 284 -2.49 -17.19 7.01
C GLU A 284 -2.97 -16.85 5.60
N CYS A 285 -3.19 -15.56 5.33
CA CYS A 285 -3.61 -15.08 4.01
C CYS A 285 -2.60 -15.47 2.95
N ILE A 286 -1.34 -15.07 3.14
CA ILE A 286 -0.34 -15.21 2.07
C ILE A 286 0.02 -16.67 1.81
N LEU A 287 0.10 -17.50 2.86
CA LEU A 287 0.40 -18.92 2.66
C LEU A 287 -0.75 -19.63 1.93
N THR A 288 -1.99 -19.27 2.23
CA THR A 288 -3.16 -19.82 1.53
C THR A 288 -3.14 -19.42 0.05
N LEU A 289 -2.91 -18.14 -0.25
CA LEU A 289 -2.87 -17.65 -1.64
C LEU A 289 -1.71 -18.29 -2.40
N PHE A 290 -0.52 -18.37 -1.79
CA PHE A 290 0.64 -19.03 -2.42
C PHE A 290 0.38 -20.49 -2.69
N ALA A 291 -0.28 -21.19 -1.76
CA ALA A 291 -0.59 -22.62 -1.94
C ALA A 291 -1.54 -22.82 -3.13
N PHE A 292 -2.55 -21.97 -3.28
CA PHE A 292 -3.45 -22.04 -4.44
C PHE A 292 -2.71 -21.73 -5.75
N LYS A 293 -1.79 -20.77 -5.73
CA LYS A 293 -0.97 -20.48 -6.92
C LYS A 293 -0.12 -21.68 -7.31
N LEU A 294 0.45 -22.40 -6.33
CA LEU A 294 1.22 -23.62 -6.60
C LEU A 294 0.34 -24.71 -7.20
N LEU A 295 -0.88 -24.86 -6.69
CA LEU A 295 -1.78 -25.92 -7.16
C LEU A 295 -2.35 -25.62 -8.55
N TYR A 296 -2.68 -24.36 -8.83
CA TYR A 296 -3.32 -23.93 -10.09
C TYR A 296 -2.52 -22.79 -10.74
N PRO A 297 -1.29 -23.03 -11.16
CA PRO A 297 -0.41 -21.93 -11.59
C PRO A 297 -0.92 -21.14 -12.80
N ASP A 298 -1.76 -21.75 -13.65
CA ASP A 298 -2.31 -21.09 -14.83
C ASP A 298 -3.72 -20.52 -14.60
N HIS A 299 -4.30 -20.74 -13.44
CA HIS A 299 -5.69 -20.35 -13.13
C HIS A 299 -5.80 -19.55 -11.85
N PHE A 300 -4.70 -19.32 -11.17
CA PHE A 300 -4.62 -18.49 -9.97
C PHE A 300 -3.49 -17.51 -10.16
N HIS A 301 -3.79 -16.21 -10.06
CA HIS A 301 -2.84 -15.15 -10.39
C HIS A 301 -2.71 -14.17 -9.25
N MET A 302 -1.54 -13.55 -9.10
CA MET A 302 -1.26 -12.58 -8.04
C MET A 302 -0.41 -11.45 -8.61
N SER A 303 -0.85 -10.20 -8.43
CA SER A 303 -0.05 -9.01 -8.72
C SER A 303 0.56 -8.48 -7.42
N ARG A 304 1.71 -7.82 -7.54
CA ARG A 304 2.36 -7.17 -6.41
C ARG A 304 1.63 -5.88 -6.05
N GLY A 305 1.39 -5.67 -4.75
CA GLY A 305 0.93 -4.39 -4.23
C GLY A 305 2.09 -3.64 -3.56
N ASN A 306 1.84 -2.42 -3.14
CA ASN A 306 2.87 -1.64 -2.44
C ASN A 306 3.20 -2.22 -1.06
N HIS A 307 2.28 -2.99 -0.46
CA HIS A 307 2.55 -3.66 0.81
C HIS A 307 3.34 -4.97 0.66
N GLU A 308 3.63 -5.43 -0.55
CA GLU A 308 4.56 -6.53 -0.74
C GLU A 308 5.98 -5.95 -0.90
N SER A 309 6.44 -5.28 0.18
CA SER A 309 7.72 -4.60 0.25
C SER A 309 8.24 -4.60 1.69
N GLU A 310 9.56 -4.54 1.81
CA GLU A 310 10.23 -4.58 3.12
C GLU A 310 9.82 -3.42 4.02
N ASN A 311 9.84 -2.20 3.47
CA ASN A 311 9.54 -1.01 4.26
C ASN A 311 8.12 -1.05 4.84
N MET A 312 7.13 -1.38 4.01
CA MET A 312 5.73 -1.45 4.45
C MET A 312 5.52 -2.58 5.45
N ASN A 313 6.16 -3.73 5.24
CA ASN A 313 5.99 -4.89 6.13
C ASN A 313 6.59 -4.65 7.51
N GLN A 314 7.65 -3.87 7.60
CA GLN A 314 8.19 -3.48 8.92
C GLN A 314 7.27 -2.51 9.65
N MET A 315 6.64 -1.61 8.89
CA MET A 315 5.78 -0.57 9.45
C MET A 315 4.40 -1.09 9.86
N TYR A 316 3.78 -1.93 9.02
CA TYR A 316 2.35 -2.25 9.15
C TYR A 316 2.07 -3.65 9.66
N GLY A 317 3.09 -4.40 10.07
CA GLY A 317 2.92 -5.56 10.92
C GLY A 317 3.33 -6.90 10.36
N PHE A 318 3.44 -7.07 9.04
CA PHE A 318 3.70 -8.40 8.48
C PHE A 318 5.04 -8.98 8.96
N PHE A 319 6.11 -8.18 8.94
CA PHE A 319 7.42 -8.70 9.35
C PHE A 319 7.40 -9.14 10.81
N GLY A 320 6.79 -8.35 11.69
CA GLY A 320 6.62 -8.72 13.10
C GLY A 320 5.76 -9.97 13.28
N GLU A 321 4.72 -10.11 12.47
CA GLU A 321 3.84 -11.29 12.50
C GLU A 321 4.62 -12.56 12.12
N VAL A 322 5.40 -12.52 11.03
CA VAL A 322 6.20 -13.67 10.59
C VAL A 322 7.22 -14.02 11.66
N LYS A 323 7.89 -13.03 12.24
CA LYS A 323 8.86 -13.25 13.31
C LYS A 323 8.21 -13.91 14.53
N ALA A 324 7.00 -13.47 14.91
CA ALA A 324 6.29 -14.02 16.07
C ALA A 324 5.77 -15.42 15.83
N LYS A 325 5.23 -15.69 14.62
CA LYS A 325 4.63 -17.00 14.30
C LYS A 325 5.65 -18.02 13.81
N TYR A 326 6.73 -17.57 13.18
CA TYR A 326 7.76 -18.42 12.57
C TYR A 326 9.15 -17.91 12.94
N THR A 327 9.89 -17.32 11.98
CA THR A 327 11.27 -16.86 12.19
C THR A 327 11.51 -15.54 11.45
N SER A 328 12.52 -14.78 11.86
CA SER A 328 13.00 -13.61 11.12
C SER A 328 13.53 -14.00 9.74
N GLN A 329 14.19 -15.16 9.64
CA GLN A 329 14.73 -15.67 8.37
C GLN A 329 13.59 -15.91 7.37
N MET A 330 12.44 -16.40 7.83
CA MET A 330 11.26 -16.57 6.96
C MET A 330 10.76 -15.20 6.47
N GLY A 331 10.81 -14.17 7.31
CA GLY A 331 10.47 -12.80 6.91
C GLY A 331 11.35 -12.32 5.77
N ASP A 332 12.65 -12.57 5.86
CA ASP A 332 13.60 -12.22 4.79
C ASP A 332 13.30 -12.99 3.50
N LEU A 333 12.91 -14.25 3.62
CA LEU A 333 12.54 -15.06 2.45
C LEU A 333 11.25 -14.53 1.79
N PHE A 334 10.25 -14.11 2.58
CA PHE A 334 9.06 -13.45 2.03
C PHE A 334 9.44 -12.21 1.20
N THR A 335 10.37 -11.41 1.70
CA THR A 335 10.86 -10.23 0.96
C THR A 335 11.42 -10.64 -0.41
N GLU A 336 12.24 -11.69 -0.46
CA GLU A 336 12.78 -12.21 -1.73
C GLU A 336 11.68 -12.69 -2.67
N VAL A 337 10.69 -13.42 -2.14
CA VAL A 337 9.56 -13.92 -2.94
C VAL A 337 8.74 -12.74 -3.51
N TYR A 338 8.45 -11.74 -2.70
CA TYR A 338 7.66 -10.58 -3.12
C TYR A 338 8.31 -9.82 -4.27
N ASN A 339 9.65 -9.79 -4.30
CA ASN A 339 10.37 -9.14 -5.39
C ASN A 339 10.06 -9.78 -6.75
N TRP A 340 9.66 -11.05 -6.77
CA TRP A 340 9.38 -11.78 -8.01
C TRP A 340 7.89 -11.78 -8.40
N LEU A 341 6.99 -11.24 -7.57
CA LEU A 341 5.58 -11.12 -7.95
C LEU A 341 5.45 -10.29 -9.23
N PRO A 342 4.63 -10.74 -10.20
CA PRO A 342 4.32 -9.90 -11.37
C PRO A 342 3.73 -8.56 -10.96
N LEU A 343 3.93 -7.54 -11.78
CA LEU A 343 3.45 -6.18 -11.49
C LEU A 343 2.07 -5.92 -12.09
N ALA A 344 1.70 -6.65 -13.14
CA ALA A 344 0.44 -6.41 -13.84
C ALA A 344 0.00 -7.67 -14.58
N HIS A 345 -1.29 -7.71 -14.89
CA HIS A 345 -1.90 -8.78 -15.70
C HIS A 345 -2.78 -8.14 -16.76
N CYS A 346 -2.77 -8.71 -17.97
CA CYS A 346 -3.62 -8.25 -19.06
C CYS A 346 -4.61 -9.36 -19.43
N ILE A 347 -5.91 -9.08 -19.29
CA ILE A 347 -6.98 -10.06 -19.51
C ILE A 347 -7.50 -9.90 -20.94
N ASN A 348 -7.45 -10.98 -21.72
CA ASN A 348 -7.95 -11.04 -23.11
C ASN A 348 -7.45 -9.87 -23.95
N LYS A 349 -6.24 -9.38 -23.67
CA LYS A 349 -5.59 -8.26 -24.36
C LYS A 349 -6.40 -6.95 -24.32
N LYS A 350 -7.39 -6.84 -23.42
CA LYS A 350 -8.32 -5.70 -23.37
C LYS A 350 -8.44 -5.05 -22.00
N VAL A 351 -8.12 -5.74 -20.91
CA VAL A 351 -8.24 -5.19 -19.55
C VAL A 351 -6.88 -5.32 -18.87
N LEU A 352 -6.31 -4.20 -18.44
CA LEU A 352 -5.06 -4.22 -17.69
C LEU A 352 -5.37 -4.08 -16.21
N VAL A 353 -4.79 -4.97 -15.41
CA VAL A 353 -4.95 -4.99 -13.96
C VAL A 353 -3.59 -4.70 -13.32
N MET A 354 -3.53 -3.71 -12.44
CA MET A 354 -2.36 -3.38 -11.65
C MET A 354 -2.83 -2.91 -10.28
N HIS A 355 -1.93 -2.89 -9.29
CA HIS A 355 -2.37 -2.55 -7.93
C HIS A 355 -2.67 -1.05 -7.75
N GLY A 356 -1.75 -0.18 -8.15
CA GLY A 356 -1.90 1.27 -7.96
C GLY A 356 -2.55 1.96 -9.14
N GLY A 357 -1.80 2.24 -10.18
CA GLY A 357 -2.38 2.95 -11.32
C GLY A 357 -1.38 3.28 -12.42
N LEU A 358 -1.64 4.40 -13.11
CA LEU A 358 -0.96 4.79 -14.32
C LEU A 358 0.21 5.75 -14.05
N PHE A 359 0.70 6.40 -15.08
CA PHE A 359 2.09 6.84 -15.20
C PHE A 359 2.21 8.35 -15.36
N SER A 360 3.40 8.85 -15.05
CA SER A 360 3.75 10.26 -15.23
C SER A 360 4.00 10.64 -16.69
N ARG A 361 4.12 9.63 -17.59
CA ARG A 361 4.34 9.82 -19.03
C ARG A 361 3.17 9.24 -19.82
N ASP A 362 2.95 9.79 -21.03
CA ASP A 362 1.85 9.34 -21.91
C ASP A 362 2.22 8.19 -22.85
N ASP A 363 3.51 7.83 -22.93
CA ASP A 363 4.02 6.90 -23.94
C ASP A 363 4.36 5.51 -23.40
N VAL A 364 3.83 5.13 -22.25
CA VAL A 364 4.12 3.82 -21.63
C VAL A 364 3.32 2.74 -22.37
N THR A 365 4.02 1.71 -22.86
CA THR A 365 3.41 0.58 -23.56
C THR A 365 3.37 -0.66 -22.66
N LEU A 366 2.49 -1.60 -23.00
CA LEU A 366 2.44 -2.90 -22.32
C LEU A 366 3.78 -3.64 -22.41
N ASN A 367 4.46 -3.54 -23.56
CA ASN A 367 5.76 -4.17 -23.74
C ASN A 367 6.81 -3.60 -22.78
N GLU A 368 6.77 -2.29 -22.54
CA GLU A 368 7.67 -1.62 -21.58
C GLU A 368 7.42 -2.15 -20.16
N ILE A 369 6.16 -2.34 -19.76
CA ILE A 369 5.80 -2.92 -18.45
C ILE A 369 6.31 -4.37 -18.38
N LYS A 370 6.12 -5.15 -19.44
CA LYS A 370 6.52 -6.56 -19.48
C LYS A 370 8.02 -6.75 -19.25
N LYS A 371 8.83 -5.79 -19.70
CA LYS A 371 10.29 -5.84 -19.63
C LYS A 371 10.89 -5.29 -18.33
N ILE A 372 10.08 -4.76 -17.39
CA ILE A 372 10.61 -4.22 -16.13
C ILE A 372 11.37 -5.31 -15.37
N ASP A 373 12.56 -5.00 -14.92
CA ASP A 373 13.29 -5.82 -13.96
C ASP A 373 12.70 -5.56 -12.58
N ARG A 374 11.81 -6.44 -12.15
CA ARG A 374 11.05 -6.26 -10.92
C ARG A 374 11.70 -6.88 -9.70
N ASN A 375 12.78 -7.63 -9.85
CA ASN A 375 13.44 -8.34 -8.74
C ASN A 375 14.20 -7.34 -7.87
N ARG A 376 13.44 -6.50 -7.18
CA ARG A 376 13.99 -5.43 -6.35
C ARG A 376 12.91 -4.87 -5.44
N GLN A 377 13.33 -4.09 -4.44
CA GLN A 377 12.38 -3.29 -3.68
C GLN A 377 11.82 -2.18 -4.57
N PRO A 378 10.57 -1.74 -4.35
CA PRO A 378 9.99 -0.69 -5.18
C PRO A 378 10.88 0.57 -5.18
N PRO A 379 11.17 1.13 -6.36
CA PRO A 379 11.94 2.37 -6.43
C PRO A 379 11.09 3.58 -6.04
N GLU A 380 11.75 4.70 -5.79
CA GLU A 380 11.09 5.94 -5.37
C GLU A 380 10.36 6.65 -6.52
N SER A 381 10.63 6.27 -7.75
CA SER A 381 10.04 6.89 -8.94
C SER A 381 10.07 5.92 -10.11
N GLY A 382 9.41 6.29 -11.20
CA GLY A 382 9.39 5.52 -12.44
C GLY A 382 8.19 4.58 -12.54
N ILE A 383 8.17 3.80 -13.61
CA ILE A 383 7.00 2.99 -13.99
C ILE A 383 6.66 1.97 -12.91
N MET A 384 7.66 1.26 -12.37
CA MET A 384 7.41 0.27 -11.32
C MET A 384 6.79 0.90 -10.08
N CYS A 385 7.33 2.06 -9.64
CA CYS A 385 6.77 2.80 -8.52
C CYS A 385 5.32 3.20 -8.79
N GLU A 386 5.05 3.73 -9.97
CA GLU A 386 3.73 4.24 -10.33
C GLU A 386 2.69 3.12 -10.43
N LEU A 387 3.06 1.96 -10.97
CA LEU A 387 2.19 0.78 -10.99
C LEU A 387 1.72 0.37 -9.59
N LEU A 388 2.55 0.60 -8.57
CA LEU A 388 2.25 0.19 -7.20
C LEU A 388 1.54 1.27 -6.39
N TRP A 389 1.73 2.57 -6.72
CA TRP A 389 1.37 3.67 -5.83
C TRP A 389 0.39 4.70 -6.41
N SER A 390 0.26 4.83 -7.73
CA SER A 390 -0.56 5.91 -8.32
C SER A 390 -2.04 5.76 -8.01
N ASP A 391 -2.74 6.90 -7.95
CA ASP A 391 -4.19 6.96 -7.68
C ASP A 391 -4.88 7.79 -8.76
N PRO A 392 -6.12 7.44 -9.14
CA PRO A 392 -6.90 8.29 -10.05
C PRO A 392 -7.43 9.52 -9.35
N GLN A 393 -7.62 10.58 -10.11
CA GLN A 393 -8.29 11.82 -9.67
C GLN A 393 -9.43 12.16 -10.64
N PRO A 394 -10.44 12.91 -10.18
CA PRO A 394 -11.55 13.29 -11.10
C PRO A 394 -11.16 14.33 -12.13
N GLN A 395 -10.19 15.21 -11.84
CA GLN A 395 -9.76 16.28 -12.75
C GLN A 395 -8.83 15.73 -13.83
N ASN A 396 -8.91 16.32 -15.03
CA ASN A 396 -7.96 16.00 -16.09
C ASN A 396 -6.52 16.40 -15.70
N GLY A 397 -5.57 15.78 -16.37
CA GLY A 397 -4.15 16.01 -16.13
C GLY A 397 -3.61 15.18 -15.00
N ARG A 398 -2.49 15.62 -14.48
CA ARG A 398 -1.78 14.95 -13.38
C ARG A 398 -1.56 15.92 -12.22
N ALA A 399 -1.45 15.37 -11.03
CA ALA A 399 -1.15 16.14 -9.81
C ALA A 399 -0.17 15.36 -8.94
N PRO A 400 0.54 16.03 -8.03
CA PRO A 400 1.40 15.31 -7.08
C PRO A 400 0.61 14.32 -6.24
N SER A 401 1.21 13.17 -6.00
CA SER A 401 0.55 12.09 -5.25
C SER A 401 0.31 12.49 -3.80
N LYS A 402 -0.88 12.21 -3.30
CA LYS A 402 -1.19 12.32 -1.87
C LYS A 402 -0.32 11.37 -1.04
N ARG A 403 0.21 10.30 -1.66
CA ARG A 403 1.06 9.30 -1.00
C ARG A 403 2.51 9.76 -0.86
N GLY A 404 2.94 10.73 -1.68
CA GLY A 404 4.33 11.18 -1.75
C GLY A 404 5.17 10.44 -2.77
N VAL A 405 4.66 9.37 -3.36
CA VAL A 405 5.26 8.63 -4.47
C VAL A 405 4.15 8.26 -5.46
N GLY A 406 4.50 8.07 -6.73
CA GLY A 406 3.51 7.89 -7.79
C GLY A 406 2.90 9.22 -8.21
N VAL A 407 1.80 9.18 -8.93
CA VAL A 407 1.10 10.38 -9.41
C VAL A 407 -0.41 10.22 -9.21
N MET A 408 -1.13 11.36 -9.19
CA MET A 408 -2.58 11.39 -9.38
C MET A 408 -2.83 11.56 -10.87
N PHE A 409 -3.67 10.69 -11.46
CA PHE A 409 -3.92 10.72 -12.91
C PHE A 409 -5.40 10.89 -13.22
N GLY A 410 -5.70 11.78 -14.17
CA GLY A 410 -7.06 12.14 -14.55
C GLY A 410 -7.67 11.27 -15.64
N PRO A 411 -8.95 11.51 -15.98
CA PRO A 411 -9.64 10.75 -17.03
C PRO A 411 -8.95 10.81 -18.39
N ASP A 412 -8.33 11.95 -18.74
CA ASP A 412 -7.60 12.11 -20.00
C ASP A 412 -6.36 11.23 -20.05
N VAL A 413 -5.66 11.07 -18.92
CA VAL A 413 -4.48 10.20 -18.82
C VAL A 413 -4.90 8.73 -19.06
N THR A 414 -5.98 8.31 -18.43
CA THR A 414 -6.53 6.96 -18.60
C THR A 414 -6.93 6.73 -20.06
N ALA A 415 -7.64 7.68 -20.66
CA ALA A 415 -8.10 7.56 -22.07
C ALA A 415 -6.92 7.42 -23.04
N LYS A 416 -5.88 8.23 -22.88
CA LYS A 416 -4.68 8.19 -23.72
C LYS A 416 -3.95 6.86 -23.59
N PHE A 417 -3.79 6.37 -22.36
CA PHE A 417 -3.11 5.09 -22.10
C PHE A 417 -3.88 3.93 -22.77
N LEU A 418 -5.20 3.91 -22.62
CA LEU A 418 -6.03 2.85 -23.20
C LEU A 418 -5.96 2.88 -24.73
N GLU A 419 -6.03 4.06 -25.32
CA GLU A 419 -5.93 4.22 -26.79
C GLU A 419 -4.58 3.74 -27.29
N LEU A 420 -3.49 4.17 -26.66
CA LEU A 420 -2.13 3.77 -27.05
C LEU A 420 -1.96 2.25 -27.03
N ASN A 421 -2.55 1.58 -26.06
CA ASN A 421 -2.34 0.14 -25.82
C ASN A 421 -3.50 -0.73 -26.32
N ASN A 422 -4.48 -0.16 -26.98
CA ASN A 422 -5.66 -0.85 -27.52
C ASN A 422 -6.41 -1.63 -26.43
N LEU A 423 -6.64 -0.97 -25.29
CA LEU A 423 -7.32 -1.54 -24.13
C LEU A 423 -8.70 -0.91 -23.95
N GLU A 424 -9.59 -1.61 -23.25
CA GLU A 424 -10.95 -1.14 -22.97
C GLU A 424 -11.03 -0.41 -21.63
N TYR A 425 -10.42 -0.94 -20.57
CA TYR A 425 -10.40 -0.28 -19.24
C TYR A 425 -9.30 -0.89 -18.40
N ILE A 426 -9.02 -0.23 -17.25
CA ILE A 426 -8.10 -0.74 -16.24
C ILE A 426 -8.85 -1.10 -14.97
N ILE A 427 -8.34 -2.11 -14.26
CA ILE A 427 -8.77 -2.46 -12.90
C ILE A 427 -7.56 -2.18 -11.99
N ARG A 428 -7.82 -1.49 -10.88
CA ARG A 428 -6.81 -1.22 -9.88
C ARG A 428 -7.43 -1.38 -8.48
N SER A 429 -6.61 -1.25 -7.45
CA SER A 429 -7.01 -1.47 -6.07
C SER A 429 -6.50 -0.31 -5.21
N HIS A 430 -5.85 -0.56 -4.07
CA HIS A 430 -5.03 0.44 -3.38
C HIS A 430 -5.81 1.50 -2.59
N GLU A 431 -7.10 1.68 -2.83
CA GLU A 431 -7.95 2.64 -2.11
C GLU A 431 -9.18 1.94 -1.55
N VAL A 432 -9.42 2.15 -0.25
CA VAL A 432 -10.67 1.70 0.36
C VAL A 432 -11.85 2.49 -0.25
N LYS A 433 -12.93 1.80 -0.58
CA LYS A 433 -14.17 2.40 -1.11
C LYS A 433 -15.34 1.95 -0.25
N ALA A 434 -16.29 2.85 -0.01
CA ALA A 434 -17.43 2.57 0.88
C ALA A 434 -18.18 1.30 0.47
N ASP A 435 -18.39 1.11 -0.83
CA ASP A 435 -19.09 -0.07 -1.37
C ASP A 435 -18.15 -1.20 -1.79
N GLY A 436 -16.85 -1.08 -1.53
CA GLY A 436 -15.84 -2.05 -1.94
C GLY A 436 -15.36 -1.85 -3.38
N TYR A 437 -15.99 -0.99 -4.14
CA TYR A 437 -15.57 -0.70 -5.52
C TYR A 437 -16.01 0.70 -5.92
N GLU A 438 -15.39 1.22 -6.97
CA GLU A 438 -15.78 2.49 -7.58
C GLU A 438 -15.45 2.47 -9.06
N VAL A 439 -16.38 2.93 -9.88
CA VAL A 439 -16.19 3.07 -11.33
C VAL A 439 -15.96 4.55 -11.61
N SER A 440 -14.82 4.89 -12.19
CA SER A 440 -14.44 6.28 -12.47
C SER A 440 -13.90 6.42 -13.89
N HIS A 441 -13.53 7.65 -14.28
CA HIS A 441 -12.98 7.98 -15.59
C HIS A 441 -13.89 7.46 -16.73
N ASN A 442 -15.21 7.73 -16.61
CA ASN A 442 -16.21 7.35 -17.61
C ASN A 442 -16.25 5.83 -17.86
N GLY A 443 -16.09 5.04 -16.80
CA GLY A 443 -16.11 3.57 -16.88
C GLY A 443 -14.76 2.96 -17.24
N LYS A 444 -13.72 3.77 -17.40
CA LYS A 444 -12.42 3.30 -17.88
C LYS A 444 -11.42 2.97 -16.76
N CYS A 445 -11.74 3.31 -15.51
CA CYS A 445 -10.90 3.02 -14.35
C CYS A 445 -11.76 2.47 -13.23
N ILE A 446 -11.56 1.21 -12.87
CA ILE A 446 -12.34 0.53 -11.83
C ILE A 446 -11.41 0.24 -10.66
N THR A 447 -11.81 0.70 -9.46
CA THR A 447 -11.14 0.36 -8.21
C THR A 447 -11.91 -0.76 -7.53
N VAL A 448 -11.21 -1.82 -7.09
CA VAL A 448 -11.79 -2.93 -6.32
C VAL A 448 -10.98 -3.12 -5.04
N PHE A 449 -11.68 -3.24 -3.91
CA PHE A 449 -11.10 -3.37 -2.58
C PHE A 449 -11.85 -4.49 -1.86
N SER A 450 -11.13 -5.51 -1.39
CA SER A 450 -11.75 -6.77 -0.95
C SER A 450 -11.64 -7.01 0.56
N ALA A 451 -11.22 -5.99 1.33
CA ALA A 451 -11.10 -6.07 2.79
C ALA A 451 -12.24 -5.27 3.45
N PRO A 452 -13.36 -5.93 3.79
CA PRO A 452 -14.52 -5.22 4.38
C PRO A 452 -14.20 -4.77 5.80
N ASN A 453 -14.85 -3.69 6.24
CA ASN A 453 -14.59 -3.05 7.54
C ASN A 453 -13.09 -2.94 7.80
N TYR A 454 -12.38 -2.37 6.86
CA TYR A 454 -10.90 -2.29 6.83
C TYR A 454 -10.38 -1.79 8.18
N CYS A 455 -9.38 -2.50 8.71
CA CYS A 455 -8.75 -2.20 10.01
C CYS A 455 -9.76 -2.22 11.18
N ASP A 456 -10.86 -2.95 11.05
CA ASP A 456 -11.95 -3.03 12.04
C ASP A 456 -12.61 -1.68 12.32
N GLN A 457 -12.48 -0.69 11.42
CA GLN A 457 -12.96 0.66 11.73
C GLN A 457 -13.58 1.40 10.54
N MET A 458 -13.28 1.03 9.30
CA MET A 458 -13.72 1.86 8.16
C MET A 458 -15.19 1.69 7.78
N GLY A 459 -15.81 0.59 8.19
CA GLY A 459 -17.23 0.34 7.92
C GLY A 459 -17.56 0.10 6.45
N ASN A 460 -16.56 -0.06 5.59
CA ASN A 460 -16.74 -0.28 4.16
C ASN A 460 -17.14 -1.72 3.88
N LYS A 461 -17.77 -1.93 2.73
CA LYS A 461 -17.97 -3.28 2.18
C LYS A 461 -16.68 -3.74 1.50
N GLY A 462 -16.54 -5.05 1.35
CA GLY A 462 -15.59 -5.62 0.40
C GLY A 462 -16.30 -5.89 -0.91
N ALA A 463 -15.54 -5.96 -2.01
CA ALA A 463 -16.10 -6.29 -3.31
C ALA A 463 -15.12 -7.14 -4.11
N ILE A 464 -15.67 -7.92 -5.03
CA ILE A 464 -14.93 -8.64 -6.07
C ILE A 464 -15.60 -8.37 -7.41
N ILE A 465 -14.84 -8.58 -8.49
CA ILE A 465 -15.35 -8.41 -9.86
C ILE A 465 -15.39 -9.78 -10.52
N ASN A 466 -16.58 -10.19 -10.95
CA ASN A 466 -16.77 -11.39 -11.78
C ASN A 466 -16.96 -10.96 -13.22
N MET A 467 -16.34 -11.68 -14.15
CA MET A 467 -16.50 -11.42 -15.59
C MET A 467 -16.46 -12.70 -16.40
N GLY A 468 -17.07 -12.65 -17.57
CA GLY A 468 -16.93 -13.67 -18.58
C GLY A 468 -15.99 -13.22 -19.68
N SER A 469 -16.02 -13.92 -20.82
CA SER A 469 -15.18 -13.55 -21.99
C SER A 469 -15.60 -12.21 -22.61
N ASP A 470 -16.82 -11.72 -22.31
CA ASP A 470 -17.27 -10.40 -22.74
C ASP A 470 -16.61 -9.26 -21.95
N LEU A 471 -15.91 -9.61 -20.85
CA LEU A 471 -15.16 -8.67 -20.00
C LEU A 471 -16.03 -7.62 -19.32
N LYS A 472 -17.33 -7.84 -19.22
CA LYS A 472 -18.23 -6.94 -18.50
C LYS A 472 -18.07 -7.16 -17.00
N PRO A 473 -17.71 -6.12 -16.23
CA PRO A 473 -17.52 -6.31 -14.78
C PRO A 473 -18.87 -6.46 -14.07
N ASN A 474 -18.98 -7.48 -13.26
CA ASN A 474 -20.13 -7.70 -12.37
C ASN A 474 -19.59 -7.66 -10.94
N PHE A 475 -20.08 -6.72 -10.14
CA PHE A 475 -19.59 -6.49 -8.78
C PHE A 475 -20.41 -7.31 -7.80
N LYS A 476 -19.72 -8.04 -6.94
CA LYS A 476 -20.31 -8.78 -5.83
C LYS A 476 -19.75 -8.17 -4.55
N THR A 477 -20.64 -7.68 -3.68
CA THR A 477 -20.23 -7.00 -2.45
C THR A 477 -20.58 -7.83 -1.23
N TYR A 478 -19.87 -7.61 -0.13
CA TYR A 478 -20.08 -8.37 1.10
C TYR A 478 -19.62 -7.57 2.32
N GLU A 479 -20.21 -7.90 3.45
CA GLU A 479 -19.87 -7.33 4.75
C GLU A 479 -18.74 -8.13 5.40
N ALA A 480 -18.10 -7.55 6.39
CA ALA A 480 -17.10 -8.24 7.21
C ALA A 480 -17.78 -9.34 8.04
N VAL A 481 -17.03 -10.42 8.27
CA VAL A 481 -17.48 -11.50 9.16
C VAL A 481 -16.70 -11.41 10.48
N PRO A 482 -17.22 -12.01 11.56
CA PRO A 482 -16.47 -12.03 12.82
C PRO A 482 -15.12 -12.73 12.69
N HIS A 483 -14.16 -12.25 13.47
CA HIS A 483 -12.81 -12.84 13.54
C HIS A 483 -12.40 -12.97 15.02
N PRO A 484 -11.37 -13.77 15.32
CA PRO A 484 -10.90 -13.88 16.71
C PRO A 484 -10.48 -12.53 17.27
N ASN A 485 -10.49 -12.41 18.60
CA ASN A 485 -10.19 -11.15 19.30
C ASN A 485 -8.68 -10.84 19.25
N VAL A 486 -8.19 -10.56 18.04
CA VAL A 486 -6.82 -10.09 17.79
C VAL A 486 -6.96 -8.79 17.00
N LYS A 487 -6.47 -7.70 17.56
CA LYS A 487 -6.64 -6.37 16.96
C LYS A 487 -5.80 -6.24 15.69
N PRO A 488 -6.24 -5.41 14.74
CA PRO A 488 -5.36 -5.01 13.64
C PRO A 488 -4.06 -4.43 14.17
N MET A 489 -2.99 -4.58 13.41
CA MET A 489 -1.65 -4.09 13.77
C MET A 489 -1.07 -4.73 15.05
N ALA A 490 -1.56 -5.91 15.46
CA ALA A 490 -1.12 -6.56 16.70
C ALA A 490 0.40 -6.84 16.72
N TYR A 491 0.99 -7.06 15.56
CA TYR A 491 2.42 -7.37 15.43
C TYR A 491 3.26 -6.20 14.93
N ALA A 492 2.63 -5.04 14.68
CA ALA A 492 3.35 -3.86 14.22
C ALA A 492 4.30 -3.38 15.33
N SER A 493 5.48 -2.93 14.93
CA SER A 493 6.42 -2.32 15.86
C SER A 493 5.81 -1.06 16.49
N SER A 494 5.99 -0.88 17.80
CA SER A 494 5.62 0.36 18.48
C SER A 494 6.30 1.58 17.86
N LEU A 495 7.44 1.35 17.20
CA LEU A 495 8.18 2.37 16.46
C LEU A 495 7.28 3.06 15.42
N PHE A 496 6.40 2.28 14.77
CA PHE A 496 5.52 2.78 13.73
C PHE A 496 4.09 2.96 14.23
N GLY A 497 3.87 2.76 15.53
CA GLY A 497 2.57 2.98 16.12
C GLY A 497 2.18 4.46 16.00
N PHE A 498 1.02 4.70 15.43
CA PHE A 498 0.48 6.04 15.33
C PHE A 498 -0.29 6.32 16.63
N MET A 499 0.38 6.90 17.62
CA MET A 499 -0.27 7.35 18.85
C MET A 499 -0.74 8.79 18.73
#